data_d3bc29c314a3883ce640579749aa627f
#
_entry.id   d3bc29c314a3883ce640579749aa627f
#
_cell.length_a   1.000
_cell.length_b   1.000
_cell.length_c   1.000
_cell.angle_alpha   90.00
_cell.angle_beta   90.00
_cell.angle_gamma   90.00
#
_symmetry.space_group_name_H-M   'P 1'
#
loop_
_entity.id
_entity.type
_entity.pdbx_description
1 polymer ?
#
loop_
_entity_poly.entity_id
_entity_poly.type
_entity_poly.pdbx_seq_one_letter_code
_entity_poly.pdbx_strand_id
1 'polypeptide(L)'
;MQKARSKRGNAAKLLRDAKEVIIVPGYGMAIAQAQHLVKQLADKLTANGTKVKYAIHPVAGRMPGHMNVLLCEADVDYEDLYEMDDINPEFKTADATIVIGANDVLNPAANTAEGTPIYGMPVLDVADCKNIFIFNYDLKPGYAGVDNPLYTRDSGVYLYLGNAQETLQKFISDIDA
;
A
#
# COMPACT_ATOMS: atom_id res chain seq x y z
N MET A 1 -8.08 23.47 4.27
CA MET A 1 -6.62 23.33 4.42
C MET A 1 -6.15 22.86 5.80
N GLN A 2 -6.63 23.42 6.90
CA GLN A 2 -6.24 22.98 8.26
C GLN A 2 -6.61 21.53 8.58
N LYS A 3 -7.77 21.03 8.15
CA LYS A 3 -8.18 19.62 8.36
C LYS A 3 -7.29 18.61 7.65
N ALA A 4 -6.73 18.96 6.49
CA ALA A 4 -5.82 18.09 5.76
C ALA A 4 -4.41 18.06 6.38
N ARG A 5 -3.96 19.19 6.95
CA ARG A 5 -2.67 19.27 7.67
C ARG A 5 -2.69 18.50 8.99
N SER A 6 -3.79 18.59 9.74
CA SER A 6 -3.94 17.84 11.00
C SER A 6 -4.04 16.34 10.76
N LYS A 7 -4.70 15.91 9.68
CA LYS A 7 -4.75 14.49 9.29
C LYS A 7 -3.37 13.96 8.91
N ARG A 8 -2.54 14.73 8.21
CA ARG A 8 -1.19 14.31 7.82
C ARG A 8 -0.23 14.19 9.01
N GLY A 9 -0.28 15.10 9.96
CA GLY A 9 0.51 15.01 11.18
C GLY A 9 0.14 13.81 12.02
N ASN A 10 -1.15 13.50 12.12
CA ASN A 10 -1.66 12.32 12.82
C ASN A 10 -1.29 11.02 12.08
N ALA A 11 -1.23 11.04 10.76
CA ALA A 11 -0.85 9.88 9.96
C ALA A 11 0.59 9.44 10.23
N ALA A 12 1.54 10.38 10.23
CA ALA A 12 2.95 10.08 10.51
C ALA A 12 3.13 9.53 11.92
N LYS A 13 2.44 10.10 12.91
CA LYS A 13 2.46 9.62 14.30
C LYS A 13 1.89 8.21 14.41
N LEU A 14 0.79 7.93 13.70
CA LEU A 14 0.13 6.63 13.69
C LEU A 14 1.09 5.54 13.22
N LEU A 15 1.85 5.80 12.16
CA LEU A 15 2.86 4.87 11.65
C LEU A 15 4.04 4.70 12.60
N ARG A 16 4.50 5.78 13.23
CA ARG A 16 5.59 5.68 14.23
C ARG A 16 5.22 4.80 15.41
N ASP A 17 3.94 4.84 15.82
CA ASP A 17 3.44 4.08 16.95
C ASP A 17 2.94 2.68 16.55
N ALA A 18 2.86 2.36 15.27
CA ALA A 18 2.40 1.07 14.77
C ALA A 18 3.38 -0.05 15.13
N LYS A 19 2.84 -1.21 15.48
CA LYS A 19 3.64 -2.42 15.80
C LYS A 19 3.79 -3.32 14.60
N GLU A 20 2.80 -3.39 13.73
CA GLU A 20 2.79 -4.20 12.52
C GLU A 20 2.24 -3.40 11.35
N VAL A 21 3.01 -3.33 10.28
CA VAL A 21 2.66 -2.63 9.03
C VAL A 21 2.82 -3.57 7.85
N ILE A 22 1.83 -3.57 6.96
CA ILE A 22 1.88 -4.33 5.72
C ILE A 22 2.04 -3.34 4.54
N ILE A 23 3.01 -3.60 3.67
CA ILE A 23 3.26 -2.79 2.48
C ILE A 23 2.76 -3.54 1.25
N VAL A 24 1.93 -2.88 0.44
CA VAL A 24 1.38 -3.45 -0.80
C VAL A 24 1.99 -2.71 -1.99
N PRO A 25 3.03 -3.29 -2.63
CA PRO A 25 3.62 -2.71 -3.84
C PRO A 25 2.79 -3.04 -5.07
N GLY A 26 2.71 -2.11 -6.00
CA GLY A 26 2.00 -2.29 -7.26
C GLY A 26 2.76 -1.74 -8.46
N TYR A 27 2.13 -1.80 -9.62
CA TYR A 27 2.73 -1.36 -10.88
C TYR A 27 3.12 0.13 -10.87
N GLY A 28 2.35 0.97 -10.18
CA GLY A 28 2.69 2.40 -10.02
C GLY A 28 4.01 2.63 -9.29
N MET A 29 4.37 1.76 -8.36
CA MET A 29 5.69 1.79 -7.72
C MET A 29 6.79 1.55 -8.75
N ALA A 30 6.59 0.60 -9.65
CA ALA A 30 7.54 0.29 -10.72
C ALA A 30 7.69 1.46 -11.70
N ILE A 31 6.58 2.07 -12.12
CA ILE A 31 6.61 3.24 -13.03
C ILE A 31 7.37 4.40 -12.40
N ALA A 32 7.12 4.69 -11.13
CA ALA A 32 7.79 5.77 -10.41
C ALA A 32 9.21 5.42 -9.95
N GLN A 33 9.64 4.18 -10.13
CA GLN A 33 10.93 3.66 -9.63
C GLN A 33 11.13 3.97 -8.14
N ALA A 34 10.07 3.75 -7.36
CA ALA A 34 10.00 4.12 -5.94
C ALA A 34 10.42 2.99 -4.99
N GLN A 35 10.85 1.83 -5.49
CA GLN A 35 11.17 0.66 -4.68
C GLN A 35 12.26 0.93 -3.62
N HIS A 36 13.24 1.77 -3.94
CA HIS A 36 14.30 2.13 -2.98
C HIS A 36 13.76 3.01 -1.85
N LEU A 37 12.83 3.92 -2.15
CA LEU A 37 12.18 4.76 -1.13
C LEU A 37 11.27 3.93 -0.22
N VAL A 38 10.59 2.93 -0.79
CA VAL A 38 9.79 1.97 -0.02
C VAL A 38 10.67 1.22 0.97
N LYS A 39 11.85 0.77 0.53
CA LYS A 39 12.83 0.13 1.42
C LYS A 39 13.31 1.07 2.53
N GLN A 40 13.61 2.34 2.20
CA GLN A 40 13.99 3.34 3.21
C GLN A 40 12.89 3.53 4.26
N LEU A 41 11.63 3.63 3.83
CA LEU A 41 10.49 3.74 4.74
C LEU A 41 10.39 2.51 5.65
N ALA A 42 10.51 1.32 5.08
CA ALA A 42 10.48 0.07 5.85
C ALA A 42 11.61 0.00 6.88
N ASP A 43 12.82 0.41 6.50
CA ASP A 43 13.97 0.41 7.41
C ASP A 43 13.77 1.37 8.58
N LYS A 44 13.19 2.55 8.35
CA LYS A 44 12.87 3.52 9.41
C LYS A 44 11.82 2.96 10.37
N LEU A 45 10.79 2.34 9.86
CA LEU A 45 9.76 1.69 10.68
C LEU A 45 10.35 0.55 11.50
N THR A 46 11.19 -0.27 10.89
CA THR A 46 11.86 -1.39 11.55
C THR A 46 12.80 -0.90 12.67
N ALA A 47 13.50 0.21 12.44
CA ALA A 47 14.37 0.82 13.45
C ALA A 47 13.58 1.32 14.67
N ASN A 48 12.30 1.67 14.50
CA ASN A 48 11.40 2.06 15.58
C ASN A 48 10.73 0.87 16.28
N GLY A 49 11.06 -0.36 15.89
CA GLY A 49 10.48 -1.58 16.46
C GLY A 49 9.23 -2.07 15.76
N THR A 50 8.88 -1.51 14.62
CA THR A 50 7.73 -1.94 13.81
C THR A 50 8.08 -3.18 12.99
N LYS A 51 7.21 -4.19 13.00
CA LYS A 51 7.34 -5.35 12.11
C LYS A 51 6.73 -5.01 10.75
N VAL A 52 7.53 -5.08 9.70
CA VAL A 52 7.12 -4.76 8.33
C VAL A 52 7.05 -6.02 7.49
N LYS A 53 5.93 -6.23 6.80
CA LYS A 53 5.71 -7.33 5.87
C LYS A 53 5.26 -6.76 4.52
N TYR A 54 5.66 -7.41 3.44
CA TYR A 54 5.26 -7.03 2.08
C TYR A 54 4.22 -8.02 1.56
N ALA A 55 3.07 -7.53 1.12
CA ALA A 55 2.00 -8.34 0.56
C ALA A 55 2.09 -8.33 -0.97
N ILE A 56 2.39 -9.47 -1.55
CA ILE A 56 2.62 -9.61 -2.99
C ILE A 56 1.41 -10.27 -3.65
N HIS A 57 0.74 -9.51 -4.53
CA HIS A 57 -0.32 -10.08 -5.37
C HIS A 57 0.31 -10.78 -6.58
N PRO A 58 -0.16 -11.99 -6.94
CA PRO A 58 0.48 -12.78 -8.01
C PRO A 58 0.46 -12.10 -9.38
N VAL A 59 -0.48 -11.18 -9.64
CA VAL A 59 -0.58 -10.43 -10.90
C VAL A 59 -0.23 -8.95 -10.76
N ALA A 60 0.37 -8.54 -9.65
CA ALA A 60 0.85 -7.18 -9.49
C ALA A 60 1.98 -6.89 -10.49
N GLY A 61 1.92 -5.73 -11.13
CA GLY A 61 2.87 -5.37 -12.16
C GLY A 61 2.48 -5.91 -13.53
N ARG A 62 3.47 -6.20 -14.37
CA ARG A 62 3.28 -6.63 -15.77
C ARG A 62 3.61 -8.08 -16.04
N MET A 63 4.22 -8.77 -15.09
CA MET A 63 4.63 -10.18 -15.24
C MET A 63 4.64 -10.84 -13.85
N PRO A 64 4.50 -12.18 -13.80
CA PRO A 64 4.65 -12.91 -12.55
C PRO A 64 6.01 -12.62 -11.89
N GLY A 65 6.00 -12.37 -10.60
CA GLY A 65 7.22 -12.06 -9.85
C GLY A 65 7.80 -10.66 -10.07
N HIS A 66 7.11 -9.76 -10.79
CA HIS A 66 7.60 -8.42 -11.07
C HIS A 66 7.94 -7.64 -9.79
N MET A 67 7.04 -7.65 -8.80
CA MET A 67 7.27 -6.95 -7.54
C MET A 67 8.42 -7.58 -6.75
N ASN A 68 8.56 -8.91 -6.79
CA ASN A 68 9.64 -9.62 -6.12
C ASN A 68 11.01 -9.16 -6.64
N VAL A 69 11.14 -9.03 -7.95
CA VAL A 69 12.39 -8.56 -8.59
C VAL A 69 12.73 -7.15 -8.17
N LEU A 70 11.75 -6.22 -8.21
CA LEU A 70 11.98 -4.82 -7.83
C LEU A 70 12.37 -4.68 -6.36
N LEU A 71 11.73 -5.43 -5.47
CA LEU A 71 12.05 -5.39 -4.05
C LEU A 71 13.42 -6.01 -3.76
N CYS A 72 13.81 -7.05 -4.48
CA CYS A 72 15.17 -7.60 -4.41
C CYS A 72 16.22 -6.58 -4.85
N GLU A 73 15.95 -5.79 -5.89
CA GLU A 73 16.84 -4.69 -6.32
C GLU A 73 16.99 -3.64 -5.22
N ALA A 74 15.99 -3.45 -4.39
CA ALA A 74 16.01 -2.51 -3.26
C ALA A 74 16.54 -3.13 -1.97
N ASP A 75 17.13 -4.32 -2.03
CA ASP A 75 17.69 -5.05 -0.88
C ASP A 75 16.65 -5.45 0.17
N VAL A 76 15.41 -5.68 -0.23
CA VAL A 76 14.38 -6.24 0.66
C VAL A 76 14.62 -7.74 0.84
N ASP A 77 14.63 -8.19 2.09
CA ASP A 77 14.81 -9.61 2.41
C ASP A 77 13.63 -10.44 1.87
N TYR A 78 13.95 -11.55 1.22
CA TYR A 78 12.94 -12.46 0.69
C TYR A 78 11.96 -12.96 1.77
N GLU A 79 12.44 -13.13 2.99
CA GLU A 79 11.62 -13.57 4.12
C GLU A 79 10.51 -12.59 4.51
N ASP A 80 10.65 -11.31 4.13
CA ASP A 80 9.65 -10.29 4.38
C ASP A 80 8.56 -10.23 3.29
N LEU A 81 8.71 -11.01 2.21
CA LEU A 81 7.74 -11.09 1.12
C LEU A 81 6.74 -12.22 1.38
N TYR A 82 5.45 -11.87 1.44
CA TYR A 82 4.37 -12.80 1.73
C TYR A 82 3.43 -12.91 0.53
N GLU A 83 3.05 -14.14 0.20
CA GLU A 83 2.04 -14.37 -0.82
C GLU A 83 0.64 -13.97 -0.31
N MET A 84 -0.28 -13.71 -1.25
CA MET A 84 -1.63 -13.23 -0.95
C MET A 84 -2.37 -14.11 0.06
N ASP A 85 -2.34 -15.42 -0.13
CA ASP A 85 -3.07 -16.35 0.75
C ASP A 85 -2.52 -16.36 2.18
N ASP A 86 -1.23 -16.12 2.33
CA ASP A 86 -0.59 -16.10 3.64
C ASP A 86 -0.81 -14.78 4.38
N ILE A 87 -0.90 -13.68 3.65
CA ILE A 87 -0.99 -12.34 4.25
C ILE A 87 -2.42 -11.86 4.46
N ASN A 88 -3.38 -12.31 3.66
CA ASN A 88 -4.76 -11.83 3.73
C ASN A 88 -5.37 -11.88 5.13
N PRO A 89 -5.19 -12.95 5.93
CA PRO A 89 -5.72 -12.96 7.29
C PRO A 89 -5.10 -11.92 8.22
N GLU A 90 -3.91 -11.42 7.91
CA GLU A 90 -3.17 -10.50 8.77
C GLU A 90 -3.61 -9.04 8.63
N PHE A 91 -4.35 -8.67 7.57
CA PHE A 91 -4.85 -7.30 7.41
C PHE A 91 -5.79 -6.87 8.55
N LYS A 92 -6.52 -7.80 9.15
CA LYS A 92 -7.41 -7.53 10.28
C LYS A 92 -6.68 -7.15 11.55
N THR A 93 -5.47 -7.65 11.73
CA THR A 93 -4.68 -7.46 12.95
C THR A 93 -3.53 -6.46 12.78
N ALA A 94 -3.17 -6.11 11.55
CA ALA A 94 -2.15 -5.11 11.28
C ALA A 94 -2.62 -3.72 11.72
N ASP A 95 -1.70 -2.91 12.23
CA ASP A 95 -2.01 -1.54 12.65
C ASP A 95 -2.19 -0.59 11.48
N ALA A 96 -1.46 -0.82 10.40
CA ALA A 96 -1.54 0.00 9.20
C ALA A 96 -1.15 -0.78 7.95
N THR A 97 -1.66 -0.35 6.81
CA THR A 97 -1.27 -0.84 5.49
C THR A 97 -0.82 0.34 4.63
N ILE A 98 0.30 0.19 3.93
CA ILE A 98 0.82 1.19 3.01
C ILE A 98 0.73 0.64 1.59
N VAL A 99 -0.03 1.32 0.74
CA VAL A 99 -0.23 0.94 -0.66
C VAL A 99 0.58 1.89 -1.55
N ILE A 100 1.39 1.34 -2.44
CA ILE A 100 2.20 2.14 -3.35
C ILE A 100 1.92 1.71 -4.80
N GLY A 101 1.16 2.54 -5.51
CA GLY A 101 0.88 2.33 -6.93
C GLY A 101 0.08 1.09 -7.25
N ALA A 102 -0.86 0.70 -6.39
CA ALA A 102 -1.73 -0.44 -6.60
C ALA A 102 -3.20 -0.02 -6.52
N ASN A 103 -4.07 -0.67 -7.29
CA ASN A 103 -5.49 -0.37 -7.32
C ASN A 103 -6.33 -1.65 -7.42
N ASP A 104 -6.40 -2.28 -8.60
CA ASP A 104 -7.28 -3.44 -8.84
C ASP A 104 -6.98 -4.61 -7.88
N VAL A 105 -5.71 -4.84 -7.57
CA VAL A 105 -5.27 -5.95 -6.71
C VAL A 105 -5.76 -5.86 -5.26
N LEU A 106 -6.28 -4.71 -4.85
CA LEU A 106 -6.84 -4.49 -3.52
C LEU A 106 -8.27 -3.93 -3.57
N ASN A 107 -8.90 -3.91 -4.75
CA ASN A 107 -10.24 -3.35 -4.91
C ASN A 107 -11.30 -4.32 -4.36
N PRO A 108 -12.01 -3.98 -3.25
CA PRO A 108 -13.02 -4.87 -2.67
C PRO A 108 -14.24 -5.09 -3.58
N ALA A 109 -14.42 -4.29 -4.63
CA ALA A 109 -15.47 -4.50 -5.62
C ALA A 109 -15.32 -5.85 -6.35
N ALA A 110 -14.14 -6.46 -6.36
CA ALA A 110 -13.92 -7.80 -6.89
C ALA A 110 -14.78 -8.85 -6.18
N ASN A 111 -15.16 -8.63 -4.94
CA ASN A 111 -15.96 -9.54 -4.14
C ASN A 111 -17.46 -9.28 -4.23
N THR A 112 -17.89 -8.09 -4.66
CA THR A 112 -19.27 -7.64 -4.55
C THR A 112 -19.90 -7.11 -5.84
N ALA A 113 -19.12 -6.61 -6.78
CA ALA A 113 -19.61 -5.92 -7.97
C ALA A 113 -19.83 -6.90 -9.13
N GLU A 114 -20.88 -7.69 -9.06
CA GLU A 114 -21.28 -8.63 -10.13
C GLU A 114 -21.44 -7.89 -11.48
N GLY A 115 -21.05 -8.55 -12.57
CA GLY A 115 -21.15 -7.98 -13.92
C GLY A 115 -20.02 -7.02 -14.30
N THR A 116 -19.05 -6.78 -13.42
CA THR A 116 -17.86 -5.97 -13.73
C THR A 116 -16.67 -6.85 -14.13
N PRO A 117 -15.68 -6.30 -14.87
CA PRO A 117 -14.49 -7.07 -15.27
C PRO A 117 -13.66 -7.60 -14.12
N ILE A 118 -13.74 -6.95 -12.95
CA ILE A 118 -12.94 -7.31 -11.77
C ILE A 118 -13.60 -8.40 -10.90
N TYR A 119 -14.89 -8.64 -11.08
CA TYR A 119 -15.65 -9.57 -10.23
C TYR A 119 -15.05 -10.98 -10.25
N GLY A 120 -14.86 -11.54 -9.07
CA GLY A 120 -14.28 -12.88 -8.89
C GLY A 120 -12.76 -12.93 -8.90
N MET A 121 -12.07 -11.82 -9.17
CA MET A 121 -10.61 -11.78 -9.05
C MET A 121 -10.19 -11.87 -7.59
N PRO A 122 -9.24 -12.77 -7.22
CA PRO A 122 -8.67 -12.75 -5.88
C PRO A 122 -7.95 -11.43 -5.63
N VAL A 123 -8.17 -10.82 -4.48
CA VAL A 123 -7.57 -9.54 -4.10
C VAL A 123 -6.94 -9.60 -2.73
N LEU A 124 -6.03 -8.67 -2.47
CA LEU A 124 -5.50 -8.42 -1.13
C LEU A 124 -6.59 -7.74 -0.29
N ASP A 125 -6.84 -8.27 0.91
CA ASP A 125 -7.93 -7.82 1.80
C ASP A 125 -7.58 -6.55 2.57
N VAL A 126 -7.01 -5.57 1.89
CA VAL A 126 -6.58 -4.29 2.47
C VAL A 126 -7.74 -3.57 3.17
N ALA A 127 -8.97 -3.72 2.66
CA ALA A 127 -10.15 -3.11 3.26
C ALA A 127 -10.40 -3.56 4.71
N ASP A 128 -9.88 -4.70 5.13
CA ASP A 128 -10.01 -5.21 6.49
C ASP A 128 -9.08 -4.48 7.48
N CYS A 129 -8.07 -3.78 6.99
CA CYS A 129 -7.17 -3.01 7.84
C CYS A 129 -7.81 -1.69 8.28
N LYS A 130 -7.61 -1.32 9.53
CA LYS A 130 -8.23 -0.11 10.12
C LYS A 130 -7.60 1.20 9.61
N ASN A 131 -6.32 1.20 9.25
CA ASN A 131 -5.62 2.38 8.75
C ASN A 131 -4.89 2.05 7.45
N ILE A 132 -5.23 2.76 6.38
CA ILE A 132 -4.71 2.50 5.04
C ILE A 132 -4.11 3.79 4.48
N PHE A 133 -2.83 3.74 4.10
CA PHE A 133 -2.09 4.85 3.49
C PHE A 133 -1.88 4.53 2.03
N ILE A 134 -2.45 5.33 1.13
CA ILE A 134 -2.44 5.06 -0.31
C ILE A 134 -1.59 6.12 -1.03
N PHE A 135 -0.53 5.65 -1.68
CA PHE A 135 0.37 6.45 -2.51
C PHE A 135 0.12 6.08 -3.97
N ASN A 136 -0.80 6.80 -4.61
CA ASN A 136 -1.15 6.61 -6.01
C ASN A 136 -1.03 7.94 -6.77
N TYR A 137 -0.84 7.85 -8.10
CA TYR A 137 -0.77 9.04 -8.93
C TYR A 137 -2.07 9.83 -8.91
N ASP A 138 -3.20 9.14 -9.03
CA ASP A 138 -4.55 9.70 -8.96
C ASP A 138 -5.55 8.66 -8.44
N LEU A 139 -6.84 9.01 -8.44
CA LEU A 139 -7.92 8.13 -8.00
C LEU A 139 -8.68 7.47 -9.15
N LYS A 140 -8.17 7.54 -10.37
CA LYS A 140 -8.81 6.91 -11.53
C LYS A 140 -8.84 5.40 -11.37
N PRO A 141 -9.85 4.73 -11.97
CA PRO A 141 -9.89 3.27 -11.98
C PRO A 141 -8.61 2.66 -12.54
N GLY A 142 -8.28 1.45 -12.09
CA GLY A 142 -7.16 0.70 -12.63
C GLY A 142 -7.47 0.11 -14.00
N TYR A 143 -6.69 -0.88 -14.42
CA TYR A 143 -6.81 -1.52 -15.74
C TYR A 143 -8.21 -2.10 -15.99
N ALA A 144 -8.87 -2.63 -14.97
CA ALA A 144 -10.22 -3.18 -15.07
C ALA A 144 -11.32 -2.11 -15.25
N GLY A 145 -11.01 -0.82 -15.04
CA GLY A 145 -11.95 0.28 -15.22
C GLY A 145 -13.02 0.36 -14.13
N VAL A 146 -12.84 -0.28 -12.99
CA VAL A 146 -13.79 -0.33 -11.88
C VAL A 146 -13.33 0.59 -10.75
N ASP A 147 -14.22 1.49 -10.29
CA ASP A 147 -13.93 2.38 -9.17
C ASP A 147 -13.63 1.59 -7.90
N ASN A 148 -12.67 2.09 -7.12
CA ASN A 148 -12.26 1.46 -5.87
C ASN A 148 -12.97 2.13 -4.68
N PRO A 149 -13.90 1.42 -3.98
CA PRO A 149 -14.64 2.00 -2.85
C PRO A 149 -13.76 2.44 -1.68
N LEU A 150 -12.53 1.94 -1.57
CA LEU A 150 -11.59 2.37 -0.53
C LEU A 150 -11.29 3.87 -0.60
N TYR A 151 -11.27 4.45 -1.79
CA TYR A 151 -10.92 5.86 -1.99
C TYR A 151 -11.99 6.82 -1.44
N THR A 152 -13.22 6.35 -1.28
CA THR A 152 -14.34 7.15 -0.77
C THR A 152 -14.74 6.80 0.66
N ARG A 153 -13.98 5.94 1.31
CA ARG A 153 -14.22 5.52 2.70
C ARG A 153 -14.07 6.70 3.66
N ASP A 154 -15.00 6.85 4.61
CA ASP A 154 -15.09 8.01 5.50
C ASP A 154 -13.95 8.13 6.51
N SER A 155 -13.36 7.02 6.93
CA SER A 155 -12.30 7.01 7.93
C SER A 155 -11.26 5.93 7.69
N GLY A 156 -10.07 6.14 8.25
CA GLY A 156 -8.98 5.17 8.20
C GLY A 156 -8.24 5.09 6.86
N VAL A 157 -8.55 5.96 5.90
CA VAL A 157 -7.86 6.03 4.61
C VAL A 157 -7.19 7.39 4.45
N TYR A 158 -5.90 7.37 4.14
CA TYR A 158 -5.06 8.56 3.94
C TYR A 158 -4.51 8.53 2.52
N LEU A 159 -4.87 9.52 1.71
CA LEU A 159 -4.52 9.57 0.29
C LEU A 159 -3.35 10.53 0.06
N TYR A 160 -2.32 10.03 -0.63
CA TYR A 160 -1.14 10.79 -1.06
C TYR A 160 -1.06 10.69 -2.57
N LEU A 161 -1.58 11.70 -3.26
CA LEU A 161 -1.70 11.69 -4.72
C LEU A 161 -0.52 12.39 -5.38
N GLY A 162 -0.08 11.86 -6.51
CA GLY A 162 1.03 12.37 -7.30
C GLY A 162 2.10 11.32 -7.54
N ASN A 163 3.26 11.75 -7.99
CA ASN A 163 4.41 10.87 -8.23
C ASN A 163 4.86 10.23 -6.91
N ALA A 164 4.95 8.90 -6.89
CA ALA A 164 5.26 8.15 -5.66
C ALA A 164 6.64 8.48 -5.10
N GLN A 165 7.63 8.80 -5.93
CA GLN A 165 8.94 9.24 -5.43
C GLN A 165 8.82 10.51 -4.59
N GLU A 166 8.10 11.50 -5.09
CA GLU A 166 7.94 12.79 -4.41
C GLU A 166 7.11 12.66 -3.14
N THR A 167 5.97 11.95 -3.21
CA THR A 167 5.07 11.78 -2.07
C THR A 167 5.71 10.95 -0.97
N LEU A 168 6.44 9.89 -1.32
CA LEU A 168 7.16 9.06 -0.35
C LEU A 168 8.32 9.79 0.31
N GLN A 169 9.11 10.56 -0.44
CA GLN A 169 10.20 11.37 0.14
C GLN A 169 9.67 12.34 1.18
N LYS A 170 8.58 13.04 0.87
CA LYS A 170 7.94 13.97 1.80
C LYS A 170 7.41 13.25 3.03
N PHE A 171 6.78 12.10 2.84
CA PHE A 171 6.23 11.31 3.94
C PHE A 171 7.33 10.78 4.87
N ILE A 172 8.43 10.30 4.31
CA ILE A 172 9.61 9.86 5.07
C ILE A 172 10.16 11.01 5.93
N SER A 173 10.25 12.21 5.35
CA SER A 173 10.66 13.42 6.09
C SER A 173 9.71 13.74 7.25
N ASP A 174 8.40 13.58 7.04
CA ASP A 174 7.39 13.81 8.08
C ASP A 174 7.51 12.80 9.22
N ILE A 175 7.90 11.55 8.93
CA ILE A 175 8.13 10.52 9.95
C ILE A 175 9.36 10.84 10.78
N ASP A 176 10.42 11.39 10.18
CA ASP A 176 11.65 11.76 10.87
C ASP A 176 11.48 12.99 11.78
N ALA A 177 10.50 13.80 11.48
CA ALA A 177 10.18 14.95 12.32
C ALA A 177 9.37 14.49 13.56
#